data_fee1546b7141b0ab8e1c165a82333a3b
#
_entry.id   fee1546b7141b0ab8e1c165a82333a3b
#
_cell.length_a   1.000
_cell.length_b   1.000
_cell.length_c   1.000
_cell.angle_alpha   90.00
_cell.angle_beta   90.00
_cell.angle_gamma   90.00
#
_symmetry.space_group_name_H-M   'P 1'
#
loop_
_entity.id
_entity.type
_entity.pdbx_description
1 polymer ?
#
loop_
_entity_poly.entity_id
_entity_poly.type
_entity_poly.pdbx_seq_one_letter_code
_entity_poly.pdbx_strand_id
1 'polypeptide(L)'
;MSEEKSACYICKGCGLGERLDSGQLSNIAQREGRMQIVKEHDFLCNAEGVKMIQDDIDNENVNKICIAACSRRAKTEAFSFENVMVNRTNLREGVIWIRPDDEESRESTQEMAADYIRMGCADLKYMVAATSSGQQMRNDHILVVGGGVAGMTSAIEAAQAGYKATIVEKSGELGGWAGKLKSRVPGKAPYDNPEDSGIEAMKAAVDAFADVTVHLNSTIAKTSGAPGRFSVDIALESGSIVTENYGAIIQATGFDSYDASKLEQFSYGKSEDIIDQAGLEALANSAGEGAIKRPSDGAEVKRVIFVQCAGQRSDKEGELSYCSGHCCNTSIKQAMYFKDQNPDIDTQIIYTDLRTPGSAGEDFYRSGQRKGVTFTKGVVSAVSAELKVKLKDLILDEEIEEQADLVVLATGQVPNAGVNIDALASEEE
;
A
#
# COMPACT_ATOMS: atom_id res chain seq x y z
N MET A 1 -15.38 -41.82 5.58
CA MET A 1 -15.87 -40.48 5.26
C MET A 1 -16.73 -40.07 6.43
N SER A 2 -16.42 -38.99 7.10
CA SER A 2 -17.30 -38.46 8.15
C SER A 2 -18.63 -38.08 7.48
N GLU A 3 -19.74 -38.37 8.18
CA GLU A 3 -21.07 -38.00 7.73
C GLU A 3 -21.12 -36.47 7.51
N GLU A 4 -21.59 -36.03 6.34
CA GLU A 4 -21.66 -34.60 6.01
C GLU A 4 -22.78 -33.94 6.86
N LYS A 5 -22.43 -33.01 7.73
CA LYS A 5 -23.38 -32.22 8.51
C LYS A 5 -23.29 -30.76 8.15
N SER A 6 -24.41 -30.18 7.70
CA SER A 6 -24.46 -28.80 7.20
C SER A 6 -25.26 -27.88 8.12
N ALA A 7 -24.77 -26.64 8.25
CA ALA A 7 -25.42 -25.61 9.03
C ALA A 7 -25.54 -24.29 8.23
N CYS A 8 -26.56 -23.49 8.55
CA CYS A 8 -26.71 -22.13 8.05
C CYS A 8 -26.78 -21.15 9.20
N TYR A 9 -25.98 -20.09 9.15
CA TYR A 9 -25.95 -19.03 10.14
C TYR A 9 -26.35 -17.71 9.50
N ILE A 10 -27.42 -17.10 10.05
CA ILE A 10 -28.01 -15.87 9.50
C ILE A 10 -27.65 -14.71 10.43
N CYS A 11 -27.02 -13.69 9.87
CA CYS A 11 -26.66 -12.47 10.58
C CYS A 11 -27.80 -11.45 10.53
N LYS A 12 -28.12 -10.86 11.68
CA LYS A 12 -29.11 -9.76 11.78
C LYS A 12 -28.46 -8.37 11.89
N GLY A 13 -27.13 -8.31 12.04
CA GLY A 13 -26.40 -7.05 12.19
C GLY A 13 -26.25 -6.24 10.91
N CYS A 14 -25.76 -5.02 11.07
CA CYS A 14 -25.44 -4.10 9.96
C CYS A 14 -26.64 -3.79 9.06
N GLY A 15 -27.85 -3.65 9.64
CA GLY A 15 -29.09 -3.33 8.94
C GLY A 15 -29.82 -4.55 8.37
N LEU A 16 -29.30 -5.76 8.51
CA LEU A 16 -29.96 -6.95 7.96
C LEU A 16 -31.27 -7.27 8.69
N GLY A 17 -31.26 -7.26 10.03
CA GLY A 17 -32.46 -7.59 10.82
C GLY A 17 -33.56 -6.53 10.79
N GLU A 18 -33.23 -5.29 10.44
CA GLU A 18 -34.20 -4.21 10.26
C GLU A 18 -34.92 -4.30 8.91
N ARG A 19 -34.24 -4.88 7.90
CA ARG A 19 -34.76 -4.92 6.52
C ARG A 19 -35.26 -6.27 6.07
N LEU A 20 -34.85 -7.37 6.73
CA LEU A 20 -35.18 -8.74 6.36
C LEU A 20 -35.80 -9.50 7.54
N ASP A 21 -36.80 -10.31 7.24
CA ASP A 21 -37.33 -11.31 8.18
C ASP A 21 -36.38 -12.52 8.24
N SER A 22 -35.50 -12.52 9.24
CA SER A 22 -34.52 -13.60 9.45
C SER A 22 -35.19 -14.94 9.77
N GLY A 23 -36.33 -14.95 10.43
CA GLY A 23 -37.11 -16.18 10.72
C GLY A 23 -37.62 -16.84 9.45
N GLN A 24 -38.09 -16.06 8.48
CA GLN A 24 -38.48 -16.58 7.16
C GLN A 24 -37.26 -17.16 6.43
N LEU A 25 -36.12 -16.47 6.45
CA LEU A 25 -34.88 -16.97 5.83
C LEU A 25 -34.37 -18.24 6.50
N SER A 26 -34.49 -18.34 7.83
CA SER A 26 -34.17 -19.55 8.61
C SER A 26 -35.03 -20.74 8.18
N ASN A 27 -36.33 -20.53 8.00
CA ASN A 27 -37.25 -21.57 7.51
C ASN A 27 -36.88 -22.05 6.09
N ILE A 28 -36.47 -21.13 5.20
CA ILE A 28 -36.02 -21.45 3.83
C ILE A 28 -34.73 -22.28 3.89
N ALA A 29 -33.75 -21.86 4.67
CA ALA A 29 -32.49 -22.61 4.85
C ALA A 29 -32.74 -24.01 5.36
N GLN A 30 -33.68 -24.18 6.30
CA GLN A 30 -33.99 -25.47 6.90
C GLN A 30 -34.80 -26.38 5.96
N ARG A 31 -35.88 -25.88 5.37
CA ARG A 31 -36.83 -26.69 4.62
C ARG A 31 -36.38 -26.92 3.16
N GLU A 32 -35.98 -25.83 2.49
CA GLU A 32 -35.59 -25.87 1.07
C GLU A 32 -34.09 -26.13 0.92
N GLY A 33 -33.26 -25.44 1.72
CA GLY A 33 -31.80 -25.64 1.77
C GLY A 33 -31.38 -26.95 2.41
N ARG A 34 -32.27 -27.61 3.18
CA ARG A 34 -32.02 -28.88 3.92
C ARG A 34 -30.85 -28.80 4.88
N MET A 35 -30.65 -27.62 5.50
CA MET A 35 -29.62 -27.44 6.53
C MET A 35 -30.08 -28.11 7.82
N GLN A 36 -29.22 -28.95 8.42
CA GLN A 36 -29.55 -29.66 9.66
C GLN A 36 -29.58 -28.73 10.87
N ILE A 37 -28.72 -27.72 10.87
CA ILE A 37 -28.67 -26.68 11.90
C ILE A 37 -28.89 -25.35 11.24
N VAL A 38 -29.80 -24.54 11.82
CA VAL A 38 -30.00 -23.15 11.40
C VAL A 38 -30.03 -22.28 12.65
N LYS A 39 -29.17 -21.27 12.72
CA LYS A 39 -29.08 -20.33 13.84
C LYS A 39 -28.99 -18.90 13.36
N GLU A 40 -29.55 -18.00 14.15
CA GLU A 40 -29.50 -16.56 13.94
C GLU A 40 -28.64 -15.90 15.01
N HIS A 41 -27.97 -14.82 14.67
CA HIS A 41 -27.21 -14.04 15.64
C HIS A 41 -27.15 -12.57 15.23
N ASP A 42 -27.17 -11.65 16.19
CA ASP A 42 -27.16 -10.21 15.91
C ASP A 42 -25.86 -9.77 15.18
N PHE A 43 -24.74 -10.35 15.56
CA PHE A 43 -23.45 -10.08 14.88
C PHE A 43 -22.61 -11.36 14.81
N LEU A 44 -22.76 -12.15 13.74
CA LEU A 44 -22.01 -13.39 13.55
C LEU A 44 -20.48 -13.22 13.59
N CYS A 45 -19.99 -12.02 13.24
CA CYS A 45 -18.57 -11.72 13.18
C CYS A 45 -17.95 -11.25 14.52
N ASN A 46 -18.74 -11.12 15.59
CA ASN A 46 -18.21 -10.85 16.93
C ASN A 46 -17.73 -12.14 17.60
N ALA A 47 -17.09 -12.02 18.77
CA ALA A 47 -16.54 -13.17 19.50
C ALA A 47 -17.60 -14.22 19.86
N GLU A 48 -18.82 -13.80 20.22
CA GLU A 48 -19.92 -14.69 20.59
C GLU A 48 -20.47 -15.43 19.37
N GLY A 49 -20.67 -14.71 18.24
CA GLY A 49 -21.15 -15.32 17.00
C GLY A 49 -20.17 -16.32 16.41
N VAL A 50 -18.87 -15.97 16.39
CA VAL A 50 -17.82 -16.89 15.94
C VAL A 50 -17.72 -18.11 16.86
N LYS A 51 -17.79 -17.89 18.17
CA LYS A 51 -17.79 -18.99 19.15
C LYS A 51 -18.99 -19.92 18.96
N MET A 52 -20.18 -19.40 18.74
CA MET A 52 -21.38 -20.22 18.48
C MET A 52 -21.17 -21.15 17.26
N ILE A 53 -20.56 -20.63 16.19
CA ILE A 53 -20.24 -21.43 14.99
C ILE A 53 -19.19 -22.49 15.33
N GLN A 54 -18.12 -22.11 16.04
CA GLN A 54 -17.05 -23.02 16.43
C GLN A 54 -17.57 -24.13 17.35
N ASP A 55 -18.44 -23.80 18.32
CA ASP A 55 -19.05 -24.77 19.22
C ASP A 55 -19.87 -25.83 18.43
N ASP A 56 -20.55 -25.44 17.35
CA ASP A 56 -21.27 -26.40 16.50
C ASP A 56 -20.33 -27.26 15.66
N ILE A 57 -19.22 -26.69 15.19
CA ILE A 57 -18.18 -27.46 14.50
C ILE A 57 -17.60 -28.54 15.44
N ASP A 58 -17.24 -28.14 16.64
CA ASP A 58 -16.55 -29.02 17.61
C ASP A 58 -17.47 -30.08 18.24
N ASN A 59 -18.70 -29.71 18.59
CA ASN A 59 -19.61 -30.57 19.36
C ASN A 59 -20.63 -31.31 18.49
N GLU A 60 -21.02 -30.71 17.35
CA GLU A 60 -22.02 -31.25 16.46
C GLU A 60 -21.46 -31.85 15.17
N ASN A 61 -20.13 -31.83 14.99
CA ASN A 61 -19.42 -32.29 13.79
C ASN A 61 -19.89 -31.59 12.50
N VAL A 62 -20.25 -30.29 12.56
CA VAL A 62 -20.58 -29.50 11.39
C VAL A 62 -19.34 -29.30 10.52
N ASN A 63 -19.39 -29.69 9.26
CA ASN A 63 -18.27 -29.60 8.32
C ASN A 63 -18.60 -28.86 7.02
N LYS A 64 -19.87 -28.42 6.85
CA LYS A 64 -20.33 -27.58 5.78
C LYS A 64 -21.16 -26.42 6.35
N ILE A 65 -20.75 -25.18 6.15
CA ILE A 65 -21.45 -24.02 6.70
C ILE A 65 -21.78 -22.96 5.64
N CYS A 66 -23.01 -22.48 5.67
CA CYS A 66 -23.50 -21.33 4.92
C CYS A 66 -23.58 -20.15 5.88
N ILE A 67 -22.83 -19.08 5.63
CA ILE A 67 -22.88 -17.85 6.42
C ILE A 67 -23.60 -16.78 5.59
N ALA A 68 -24.86 -16.57 5.94
CA ALA A 68 -25.73 -15.56 5.32
C ALA A 68 -25.55 -14.22 6.04
N ALA A 69 -24.66 -13.36 5.50
CA ALA A 69 -24.26 -12.12 6.13
C ALA A 69 -23.73 -11.11 5.10
N CYS A 70 -22.60 -10.50 5.39
CA CYS A 70 -21.84 -9.65 4.47
C CYS A 70 -21.08 -10.48 3.41
N SER A 71 -20.53 -9.79 2.39
CA SER A 71 -19.75 -10.43 1.33
C SER A 71 -18.51 -11.16 1.89
N ARG A 72 -17.99 -12.11 1.11
CA ARG A 72 -16.76 -12.84 1.46
C ARG A 72 -15.49 -11.97 1.51
N ARG A 73 -15.57 -10.70 1.07
CA ARG A 73 -14.49 -9.72 1.19
C ARG A 73 -14.42 -9.05 2.56
N ALA A 74 -15.51 -9.14 3.34
CA ALA A 74 -15.60 -8.55 4.68
C ALA A 74 -15.44 -9.63 5.74
N LYS A 75 -14.71 -9.31 6.82
CA LYS A 75 -14.55 -10.20 7.99
C LYS A 75 -14.04 -11.60 7.63
N THR A 76 -13.04 -11.67 6.76
CA THR A 76 -12.49 -12.94 6.27
C THR A 76 -11.91 -13.78 7.42
N GLU A 77 -11.17 -13.14 8.32
CA GLU A 77 -10.53 -13.80 9.47
C GLU A 77 -11.56 -14.38 10.45
N ALA A 78 -12.69 -13.68 10.66
CA ALA A 78 -13.74 -14.14 11.57
C ALA A 78 -14.44 -15.41 11.09
N PHE A 79 -14.40 -15.71 9.80
CA PHE A 79 -15.09 -16.85 9.21
C PHE A 79 -14.13 -17.82 8.50
N SER A 80 -12.94 -17.97 9.07
CA SER A 80 -11.95 -18.95 8.65
C SER A 80 -11.95 -20.12 9.67
N PHE A 81 -12.39 -21.30 9.25
CA PHE A 81 -12.48 -22.49 10.10
C PHE A 81 -11.70 -23.63 9.47
N GLU A 82 -10.91 -24.34 10.26
CA GLU A 82 -10.11 -25.46 9.78
C GLU A 82 -10.98 -26.66 9.38
N ASN A 83 -10.69 -27.26 8.24
CA ASN A 83 -11.36 -28.48 7.73
C ASN A 83 -12.89 -28.33 7.52
N VAL A 84 -13.41 -27.13 7.39
CA VAL A 84 -14.82 -26.84 7.16
C VAL A 84 -15.01 -26.14 5.82
N MET A 85 -15.98 -26.58 5.05
CA MET A 85 -16.36 -25.90 3.80
C MET A 85 -17.31 -24.76 4.12
N VAL A 86 -16.92 -23.54 3.70
CA VAL A 86 -17.65 -22.30 4.01
C VAL A 86 -18.19 -21.65 2.74
N ASN A 87 -19.51 -21.56 2.62
CA ASN A 87 -20.17 -20.67 1.69
C ASN A 87 -20.50 -19.34 2.35
N ARG A 88 -20.23 -18.23 1.70
CA ARG A 88 -20.53 -16.87 2.15
C ARG A 88 -21.64 -16.29 1.27
N THR A 89 -22.87 -16.33 1.78
CA THR A 89 -24.05 -15.80 1.13
C THR A 89 -24.19 -14.32 1.42
N ASN A 90 -24.03 -13.49 0.38
CA ASN A 90 -23.95 -12.04 0.51
C ASN A 90 -25.34 -11.38 0.58
N LEU A 91 -25.89 -11.21 1.77
CA LEU A 91 -27.16 -10.52 1.98
C LEU A 91 -27.02 -9.00 2.15
N ARG A 92 -25.87 -8.53 2.70
CA ARG A 92 -25.69 -7.10 2.97
C ARG A 92 -25.43 -6.31 1.69
N GLU A 93 -24.30 -6.54 1.05
CA GLU A 93 -23.87 -5.79 -0.14
C GLU A 93 -24.65 -6.23 -1.39
N GLY A 94 -25.05 -7.51 -1.45
CA GLY A 94 -25.70 -8.10 -2.62
C GLY A 94 -27.23 -8.00 -2.62
N VAL A 95 -27.85 -7.67 -1.46
CA VAL A 95 -29.30 -7.55 -1.35
C VAL A 95 -29.68 -6.19 -0.75
N ILE A 96 -29.49 -5.98 0.57
CA ILE A 96 -30.08 -4.79 1.22
C ILE A 96 -29.43 -3.47 0.77
N TRP A 97 -28.17 -3.45 0.37
CA TRP A 97 -27.53 -2.21 -0.05
C TRP A 97 -27.85 -1.81 -1.50
N ILE A 98 -28.29 -2.74 -2.33
CA ILE A 98 -28.63 -2.47 -3.74
C ILE A 98 -30.13 -2.28 -3.97
N ARG A 99 -30.94 -2.43 -2.94
CA ARG A 99 -32.39 -2.27 -3.00
C ARG A 99 -32.83 -1.04 -2.22
N PRO A 100 -33.88 -0.33 -2.67
CA PRO A 100 -34.47 0.77 -1.90
C PRO A 100 -34.93 0.33 -0.51
N ASP A 101 -34.87 1.23 0.45
CA ASP A 101 -35.38 1.02 1.82
C ASP A 101 -36.73 1.66 1.99
N ASP A 102 -37.74 1.12 1.28
CA ASP A 102 -39.13 1.55 1.30
C ASP A 102 -40.06 0.35 1.41
N GLU A 103 -41.33 0.63 1.72
CA GLU A 103 -42.34 -0.40 1.95
C GLU A 103 -42.68 -1.16 0.65
N GLU A 104 -42.65 -0.49 -0.49
CA GLU A 104 -42.96 -1.09 -1.81
C GLU A 104 -41.92 -2.13 -2.20
N SER A 105 -40.65 -1.88 -1.88
CA SER A 105 -39.54 -2.78 -2.21
C SER A 105 -39.33 -3.90 -1.18
N ARG A 106 -39.94 -3.86 -0.02
CA ARG A 106 -39.70 -4.76 1.11
C ARG A 106 -39.92 -6.22 0.74
N GLU A 107 -41.06 -6.56 0.13
CA GLU A 107 -41.36 -7.94 -0.27
C GLU A 107 -40.38 -8.47 -1.30
N SER A 108 -40.12 -7.69 -2.34
CA SER A 108 -39.14 -8.10 -3.40
C SER A 108 -37.73 -8.19 -2.90
N THR A 109 -37.33 -7.40 -1.88
CA THR A 109 -36.04 -7.49 -1.22
C THR A 109 -35.92 -8.75 -0.38
N GLN A 110 -37.03 -9.11 0.32
CA GLN A 110 -37.11 -10.35 1.08
C GLN A 110 -37.01 -11.59 0.18
N GLU A 111 -37.74 -11.59 -0.95
CA GLU A 111 -37.65 -12.69 -1.92
C GLU A 111 -36.27 -12.83 -2.55
N MET A 112 -35.63 -11.71 -2.85
CA MET A 112 -34.24 -11.72 -3.29
C MET A 112 -33.30 -12.33 -2.25
N ALA A 113 -33.46 -11.99 -0.98
CA ALA A 113 -32.69 -12.59 0.11
C ALA A 113 -32.96 -14.09 0.22
N ALA A 114 -34.21 -14.52 0.05
CA ALA A 114 -34.60 -15.93 0.03
C ALA A 114 -33.89 -16.69 -1.10
N ASP A 115 -33.82 -16.13 -2.29
CA ASP A 115 -33.09 -16.73 -3.41
C ASP A 115 -31.60 -16.83 -3.16
N TYR A 116 -30.99 -15.81 -2.53
CA TYR A 116 -29.59 -15.88 -2.11
C TYR A 116 -29.33 -17.00 -1.11
N ILE A 117 -30.26 -17.23 -0.17
CA ILE A 117 -30.19 -18.39 0.77
C ILE A 117 -30.29 -19.72 0.00
N ARG A 118 -31.25 -19.85 -0.91
CA ARG A 118 -31.40 -21.03 -1.77
C ARG A 118 -30.13 -21.34 -2.55
N MET A 119 -29.57 -20.32 -3.20
CA MET A 119 -28.32 -20.44 -3.95
C MET A 119 -27.14 -20.81 -3.05
N GLY A 120 -26.97 -20.14 -1.90
CA GLY A 120 -25.88 -20.42 -0.98
C GLY A 120 -25.93 -21.84 -0.41
N CYS A 121 -27.13 -22.32 -0.05
CA CYS A 121 -27.33 -23.70 0.40
C CYS A 121 -27.10 -24.73 -0.71
N ALA A 122 -27.54 -24.43 -1.92
CA ALA A 122 -27.29 -25.30 -3.10
C ALA A 122 -25.81 -25.38 -3.43
N ASP A 123 -25.12 -24.24 -3.46
CA ASP A 123 -23.65 -24.19 -3.64
C ASP A 123 -22.93 -25.06 -2.61
N LEU A 124 -23.26 -24.87 -1.34
CA LEU A 124 -22.65 -25.62 -0.24
C LEU A 124 -22.87 -27.13 -0.37
N LYS A 125 -24.02 -27.54 -0.82
CA LYS A 125 -24.36 -28.98 -1.05
C LYS A 125 -23.42 -29.64 -2.05
N TYR A 126 -23.07 -28.92 -3.13
CA TYR A 126 -22.20 -29.44 -4.19
C TYR A 126 -20.74 -29.08 -4.02
N MET A 127 -20.41 -28.27 -3.00
CA MET A 127 -19.03 -27.91 -2.68
C MET A 127 -18.27 -29.17 -2.26
N VAL A 128 -17.07 -29.31 -2.82
CA VAL A 128 -16.12 -30.35 -2.47
C VAL A 128 -14.84 -29.70 -1.94
N ALA A 129 -14.19 -30.37 -1.00
CA ALA A 129 -12.91 -29.89 -0.49
C ALA A 129 -11.89 -29.83 -1.64
N ALA A 130 -11.15 -28.73 -1.71
CA ALA A 130 -10.08 -28.59 -2.68
C ALA A 130 -9.04 -29.68 -2.45
N THR A 131 -8.74 -30.43 -3.49
CA THR A 131 -7.68 -31.44 -3.48
C THR A 131 -6.40 -30.81 -4.02
N SER A 132 -5.28 -31.11 -3.41
CA SER A 132 -3.98 -30.69 -3.93
C SER A 132 -3.79 -31.23 -5.35
N SER A 133 -3.38 -30.40 -6.28
CA SER A 133 -3.15 -30.76 -7.69
C SER A 133 -1.86 -31.55 -7.94
N GLY A 134 -1.42 -32.36 -7.00
CA GLY A 134 -0.27 -33.24 -7.11
C GLY A 134 0.73 -33.11 -5.96
N GLN A 135 1.71 -34.02 -5.92
CA GLN A 135 2.86 -33.93 -5.02
C GLN A 135 3.75 -32.76 -5.47
N GLN A 136 3.45 -31.57 -5.01
CA GLN A 136 4.39 -30.47 -5.12
C GLN A 136 5.41 -30.63 -4.00
N MET A 137 6.67 -30.73 -4.36
CA MET A 137 7.73 -30.50 -3.40
C MET A 137 7.58 -29.05 -2.94
N ARG A 138 7.08 -28.87 -1.73
CA ARG A 138 6.94 -27.55 -1.12
C ARG A 138 8.33 -27.04 -0.82
N ASN A 139 8.70 -25.92 -1.42
CA ASN A 139 9.88 -25.20 -1.05
C ASN A 139 9.45 -24.00 -0.19
N ASP A 140 9.82 -24.05 1.09
CA ASP A 140 9.45 -23.05 2.10
C ASP A 140 10.46 -21.87 2.14
N HIS A 141 11.33 -21.75 1.16
CA HIS A 141 12.29 -20.66 1.04
C HIS A 141 11.76 -19.56 0.11
N ILE A 142 11.73 -18.34 0.57
CA ILE A 142 11.20 -17.17 -0.15
C ILE A 142 12.38 -16.26 -0.55
N LEU A 143 12.47 -15.91 -1.83
CA LEU A 143 13.37 -14.88 -2.31
C LEU A 143 12.68 -13.52 -2.22
N VAL A 144 13.39 -12.54 -1.66
CA VAL A 144 12.98 -11.14 -1.63
C VAL A 144 14.02 -10.32 -2.39
N VAL A 145 13.60 -9.71 -3.50
CA VAL A 145 14.47 -8.89 -4.36
C VAL A 145 14.32 -7.42 -3.97
N GLY A 146 15.34 -6.87 -3.32
CA GLY A 146 15.38 -5.52 -2.79
C GLY A 146 15.28 -5.47 -1.27
N GLY A 147 16.23 -4.78 -0.63
CA GLY A 147 16.38 -4.63 0.83
C GLY A 147 15.81 -3.32 1.38
N GLY A 148 14.84 -2.69 0.69
CA GLY A 148 14.10 -1.53 1.18
C GLY A 148 13.03 -1.93 2.21
N VAL A 149 12.20 -0.96 2.62
CA VAL A 149 11.11 -1.18 3.61
C VAL A 149 10.23 -2.38 3.24
N ALA A 150 9.76 -2.43 1.99
CA ALA A 150 8.89 -3.51 1.53
C ALA A 150 9.58 -4.88 1.60
N GLY A 151 10.85 -4.95 1.20
CA GLY A 151 11.61 -6.20 1.24
C GLY A 151 11.91 -6.66 2.65
N MET A 152 12.39 -5.77 3.51
CA MET A 152 12.65 -6.11 4.92
C MET A 152 11.37 -6.54 5.65
N THR A 153 10.25 -5.82 5.45
CA THR A 153 8.96 -6.22 6.03
C THR A 153 8.54 -7.60 5.54
N SER A 154 8.65 -7.86 4.23
CA SER A 154 8.28 -9.16 3.66
C SER A 154 9.13 -10.30 4.22
N ALA A 155 10.42 -10.09 4.43
CA ALA A 155 11.32 -11.10 5.00
C ALA A 155 11.01 -11.36 6.48
N ILE A 156 10.73 -10.30 7.26
CA ILE A 156 10.36 -10.40 8.68
C ILE A 156 9.04 -11.17 8.82
N GLU A 157 8.02 -10.80 8.06
CA GLU A 157 6.70 -11.47 8.10
C GLU A 157 6.80 -12.93 7.64
N ALA A 158 7.62 -13.22 6.62
CA ALA A 158 7.87 -14.59 6.18
C ALA A 158 8.54 -15.42 7.30
N ALA A 159 9.56 -14.87 7.97
CA ALA A 159 10.25 -15.54 9.07
C ALA A 159 9.33 -15.75 10.28
N GLN A 160 8.49 -14.78 10.64
CA GLN A 160 7.48 -14.91 11.68
C GLN A 160 6.44 -16.00 11.35
N ALA A 161 6.13 -16.19 10.07
CA ALA A 161 5.26 -17.26 9.59
C ALA A 161 5.96 -18.64 9.47
N GLY A 162 7.25 -18.74 9.86
CA GLY A 162 8.02 -19.98 9.83
C GLY A 162 8.64 -20.35 8.48
N TYR A 163 8.76 -19.39 7.57
CA TYR A 163 9.44 -19.57 6.29
C TYR A 163 10.88 -19.06 6.34
N LYS A 164 11.76 -19.65 5.55
CA LYS A 164 13.08 -19.07 5.28
C LYS A 164 12.97 -17.95 4.26
N ALA A 165 13.75 -16.89 4.42
CA ALA A 165 13.79 -15.79 3.48
C ALA A 165 15.23 -15.43 3.10
N THR A 166 15.47 -15.11 1.83
CA THR A 166 16.72 -14.52 1.36
C THR A 166 16.44 -13.15 0.77
N ILE A 167 17.06 -12.12 1.31
CA ILE A 167 17.04 -10.78 0.74
C ILE A 167 18.25 -10.61 -0.17
N VAL A 168 18.03 -10.21 -1.43
CA VAL A 168 19.08 -9.81 -2.37
C VAL A 168 18.99 -8.32 -2.59
N GLU A 169 20.02 -7.57 -2.14
CA GLU A 169 20.06 -6.10 -2.22
C GLU A 169 21.28 -5.66 -3.07
N LYS A 170 21.02 -4.77 -4.03
CA LYS A 170 22.04 -4.25 -4.96
C LYS A 170 23.04 -3.30 -4.31
N SER A 171 22.65 -2.64 -3.22
CA SER A 171 23.52 -1.71 -2.47
C SER A 171 24.26 -2.41 -1.33
N GLY A 172 25.22 -1.70 -0.75
CA GLY A 172 26.02 -2.19 0.38
C GLY A 172 25.30 -2.16 1.73
N GLU A 173 24.02 -1.75 1.78
CA GLU A 173 23.23 -1.69 3.00
C GLU A 173 21.74 -1.88 2.74
N LEU A 174 21.03 -2.36 3.77
CA LEU A 174 19.58 -2.38 3.80
C LEU A 174 18.99 -0.98 4.07
N GLY A 175 17.71 -0.79 3.77
CA GLY A 175 16.97 0.44 4.07
C GLY A 175 16.40 1.14 2.84
N GLY A 176 17.03 0.98 1.67
CA GLY A 176 16.58 1.57 0.43
C GLY A 176 16.38 3.09 0.53
N TRP A 177 15.30 3.64 -0.04
CA TRP A 177 14.99 5.06 0.05
C TRP A 177 14.72 5.55 1.46
N ALA A 178 14.07 4.75 2.29
CA ALA A 178 13.74 5.14 3.67
C ALA A 178 15.00 5.32 4.54
N GLY A 179 16.08 4.59 4.25
CA GLY A 179 17.37 4.78 4.90
C GLY A 179 18.07 6.12 4.58
N LYS A 180 17.65 6.77 3.49
CA LYS A 180 18.19 8.07 3.06
C LYS A 180 17.38 9.26 3.59
N LEU A 181 16.22 9.02 4.18
CA LEU A 181 15.35 10.09 4.70
C LEU A 181 15.83 10.57 6.06
N LYS A 182 15.83 11.88 6.28
CA LYS A 182 16.01 12.47 7.61
C LYS A 182 14.87 12.06 8.56
N SER A 183 13.65 12.05 8.02
CA SER A 183 12.45 11.61 8.73
C SER A 183 11.40 11.13 7.73
N ARG A 184 10.40 10.40 8.21
CA ARG A 184 9.24 9.99 7.41
C ARG A 184 8.01 10.86 7.71
N VAL A 185 7.04 10.81 6.81
CA VAL A 185 5.68 11.31 7.06
C VAL A 185 5.07 10.49 8.21
N PRO A 186 4.35 11.13 9.17
CA PRO A 186 3.87 10.45 10.36
C PRO A 186 2.89 9.31 10.02
N GLY A 187 3.11 8.18 10.67
CA GLY A 187 2.26 7.00 10.57
C GLY A 187 1.32 6.81 11.77
N LYS A 188 1.43 7.65 12.81
CA LYS A 188 0.65 7.54 14.06
C LYS A 188 0.01 8.87 14.40
N ALA A 189 -1.18 8.81 15.03
CA ALA A 189 -1.82 10.00 15.58
C ALA A 189 -0.91 10.66 16.64
N PRO A 190 -0.90 12.01 16.73
CA PRO A 190 -1.81 12.98 16.11
C PRO A 190 -1.44 13.41 14.68
N TYR A 191 -0.44 12.84 14.03
CA TYR A 191 0.04 13.13 12.67
C TYR A 191 0.58 14.55 12.48
N ASP A 192 1.06 15.18 13.52
CA ASP A 192 1.44 16.60 13.52
C ASP A 192 2.88 16.85 13.07
N ASN A 193 3.79 15.91 13.29
CA ASN A 193 5.21 16.09 13.04
C ASN A 193 5.81 14.91 12.27
N PRO A 194 6.85 15.17 11.45
CA PRO A 194 7.67 14.11 10.90
C PRO A 194 8.20 13.17 12.00
N GLU A 195 8.28 11.88 11.69
CA GLU A 195 8.75 10.83 12.61
C GLU A 195 10.10 10.28 12.16
N ASP A 196 10.81 9.62 13.08
CA ASP A 196 11.96 8.79 12.73
C ASP A 196 11.59 7.75 11.67
N SER A 197 12.50 7.48 10.73
CA SER A 197 12.25 6.54 9.63
C SER A 197 11.96 5.12 10.11
N GLY A 198 12.45 4.74 11.28
CA GLY A 198 12.32 3.40 11.85
C GLY A 198 13.21 2.33 11.17
N ILE A 199 14.08 2.75 10.26
CA ILE A 199 14.89 1.83 9.44
C ILE A 199 15.89 1.06 10.28
N GLU A 200 16.56 1.69 11.25
CA GLU A 200 17.53 1.00 12.10
C GLU A 200 16.86 -0.08 12.96
N ALA A 201 15.67 0.18 13.47
CA ALA A 201 14.88 -0.83 14.18
C ALA A 201 14.47 -2.00 13.24
N MET A 202 14.17 -1.68 11.99
CA MET A 202 13.80 -2.70 11.00
C MET A 202 15.01 -3.54 10.56
N LYS A 203 16.21 -2.93 10.39
CA LYS A 203 17.47 -3.66 10.16
C LYS A 203 17.74 -4.62 11.32
N ALA A 204 17.67 -4.13 12.54
CA ALA A 204 17.87 -4.96 13.73
C ALA A 204 16.84 -6.10 13.83
N ALA A 205 15.59 -5.89 13.40
CA ALA A 205 14.60 -6.93 13.34
C ALA A 205 14.93 -8.00 12.28
N VAL A 206 15.45 -7.61 11.11
CA VAL A 206 15.94 -8.58 10.10
C VAL A 206 17.07 -9.43 10.67
N ASP A 207 18.06 -8.81 11.33
CA ASP A 207 19.22 -9.49 11.90
C ASP A 207 18.85 -10.44 13.06
N ALA A 208 17.71 -10.21 13.71
CA ALA A 208 17.23 -11.07 14.80
C ALA A 208 16.68 -12.43 14.33
N PHE A 209 16.36 -12.58 13.05
CA PHE A 209 15.83 -13.84 12.51
C PHE A 209 16.94 -14.68 11.87
N ALA A 210 17.26 -15.84 12.49
CA ALA A 210 18.25 -16.79 11.95
C ALA A 210 17.82 -17.39 10.58
N ASP A 211 16.53 -17.38 10.28
CA ASP A 211 15.96 -17.87 9.01
C ASP A 211 15.97 -16.81 7.90
N VAL A 212 16.52 -15.61 8.13
CA VAL A 212 16.68 -14.56 7.12
C VAL A 212 18.14 -14.46 6.74
N THR A 213 18.43 -14.67 5.45
CA THR A 213 19.76 -14.48 4.85
C THR A 213 19.77 -13.19 4.04
N VAL A 214 20.84 -12.41 4.11
CA VAL A 214 20.99 -11.15 3.37
C VAL A 214 22.23 -11.19 2.49
N HIS A 215 22.05 -10.96 1.19
CA HIS A 215 23.14 -10.74 0.23
C HIS A 215 23.14 -9.27 -0.18
N LEU A 216 24.12 -8.50 0.31
CA LEU A 216 24.36 -7.11 -0.09
C LEU A 216 25.26 -7.08 -1.35
N ASN A 217 25.30 -5.93 -2.03
CA ASN A 217 26.04 -5.74 -3.27
C ASN A 217 25.79 -6.86 -4.30
N SER A 218 24.55 -7.38 -4.31
CA SER A 218 24.20 -8.59 -5.06
C SER A 218 22.97 -8.34 -5.93
N THR A 219 22.90 -9.01 -7.07
CA THR A 219 21.81 -8.85 -8.04
C THR A 219 21.32 -10.19 -8.55
N ILE A 220 20.10 -10.22 -9.10
CA ILE A 220 19.56 -11.41 -9.77
C ILE A 220 20.12 -11.46 -11.20
N ALA A 221 20.88 -12.51 -11.51
CA ALA A 221 21.43 -12.72 -12.83
C ALA A 221 20.45 -13.48 -13.75
N LYS A 222 19.73 -14.46 -13.20
CA LYS A 222 18.79 -15.27 -13.97
C LYS A 222 17.73 -15.88 -13.07
N THR A 223 16.53 -16.01 -13.60
CA THR A 223 15.43 -16.72 -12.94
C THR A 223 14.81 -17.73 -13.90
N SER A 224 14.49 -18.92 -13.40
CA SER A 224 13.82 -19.97 -14.15
C SER A 224 12.86 -20.75 -13.25
N GLY A 225 12.03 -21.62 -13.83
CA GLY A 225 11.08 -22.43 -13.09
C GLY A 225 9.68 -21.83 -13.03
N ALA A 226 8.96 -22.11 -11.94
CA ALA A 226 7.57 -21.72 -11.73
C ALA A 226 7.29 -21.60 -10.22
N PRO A 227 6.14 -21.04 -9.80
CA PRO A 227 5.74 -21.00 -8.39
C PRO A 227 5.89 -22.38 -7.71
N GLY A 228 6.51 -22.38 -6.54
CA GLY A 228 6.89 -23.58 -5.79
C GLY A 228 8.25 -24.18 -6.14
N ARG A 229 8.86 -23.80 -7.28
CA ARG A 229 10.12 -24.39 -7.79
C ARG A 229 10.94 -23.43 -8.65
N PHE A 230 11.14 -22.23 -8.18
CA PHE A 230 12.05 -21.28 -8.85
C PHE A 230 13.51 -21.69 -8.63
N SER A 231 14.33 -21.58 -9.69
CA SER A 231 15.79 -21.66 -9.61
C SER A 231 16.34 -20.29 -10.02
N VAL A 232 17.15 -19.69 -9.14
CA VAL A 232 17.61 -18.31 -9.29
C VAL A 232 19.11 -18.25 -9.15
N ASP A 233 19.76 -17.63 -10.13
CA ASP A 233 21.19 -17.32 -10.12
C ASP A 233 21.40 -15.93 -9.52
N ILE A 234 22.11 -15.85 -8.41
CA ILE A 234 22.42 -14.62 -7.69
C ILE A 234 23.90 -14.28 -7.97
N ALA A 235 24.13 -13.11 -8.56
CA ALA A 235 25.47 -12.56 -8.72
C ALA A 235 25.86 -11.83 -7.42
N LEU A 236 26.86 -12.37 -6.73
CA LEU A 236 27.37 -11.85 -5.46
C LEU A 236 28.42 -10.75 -5.67
N GLU A 237 28.70 -9.95 -4.63
CA GLU A 237 29.74 -8.93 -4.60
C GLU A 237 31.14 -9.46 -5.04
N SER A 238 31.43 -10.71 -4.70
CA SER A 238 32.69 -11.38 -5.10
C SER A 238 32.85 -11.62 -6.62
N GLY A 239 31.77 -11.37 -7.40
CA GLY A 239 31.68 -11.73 -8.82
C GLY A 239 31.32 -13.20 -9.06
N SER A 240 31.16 -14.01 -8.02
CA SER A 240 30.67 -15.38 -8.14
C SER A 240 29.18 -15.44 -8.31
N ILE A 241 28.68 -16.46 -9.00
CA ILE A 241 27.24 -16.74 -9.14
C ILE A 241 26.90 -17.94 -8.26
N VAL A 242 25.85 -17.78 -7.44
CA VAL A 242 25.28 -18.85 -6.62
C VAL A 242 23.89 -19.15 -7.13
N THR A 243 23.60 -20.43 -7.39
CA THR A 243 22.26 -20.87 -7.79
C THR A 243 21.52 -21.42 -6.57
N GLU A 244 20.36 -20.84 -6.26
CA GLU A 244 19.51 -21.27 -5.16
C GLU A 244 18.07 -21.53 -5.63
N ASN A 245 17.34 -22.36 -4.85
CA ASN A 245 15.97 -22.73 -5.17
C ASN A 245 14.98 -22.10 -4.18
N TYR A 246 13.91 -21.53 -4.72
CA TYR A 246 12.90 -20.82 -3.95
C TYR A 246 11.48 -21.28 -4.30
N GLY A 247 10.57 -21.24 -3.31
CA GLY A 247 9.15 -21.51 -3.52
C GLY A 247 8.40 -20.31 -4.07
N ALA A 248 8.84 -19.10 -3.68
CA ALA A 248 8.22 -17.85 -4.12
C ALA A 248 9.30 -16.76 -4.29
N ILE A 249 8.96 -15.76 -5.11
CA ILE A 249 9.78 -14.56 -5.31
C ILE A 249 8.93 -13.34 -5.00
N ILE A 250 9.40 -12.48 -4.11
CA ILE A 250 8.79 -11.18 -3.80
C ILE A 250 9.63 -10.09 -4.45
N GLN A 251 9.04 -9.35 -5.38
CA GLN A 251 9.68 -8.24 -6.05
C GLN A 251 9.47 -6.97 -5.24
N ALA A 252 10.52 -6.49 -4.56
CA ALA A 252 10.53 -5.31 -3.71
C ALA A 252 11.60 -4.29 -4.18
N THR A 253 11.77 -4.18 -5.49
CA THR A 253 12.84 -3.42 -6.16
C THR A 253 12.71 -1.90 -6.05
N GLY A 254 11.58 -1.40 -5.53
CA GLY A 254 11.37 0.02 -5.26
C GLY A 254 11.26 0.87 -6.53
N PHE A 255 11.84 2.06 -6.46
CA PHE A 255 11.76 3.06 -7.52
C PHE A 255 13.03 3.91 -7.54
N ASP A 256 13.24 4.59 -8.66
CA ASP A 256 14.20 5.70 -8.79
C ASP A 256 13.43 7.03 -8.94
N SER A 257 14.05 8.15 -8.54
CA SER A 257 13.50 9.48 -8.80
C SER A 257 13.48 9.75 -10.30
N TYR A 258 12.44 10.44 -10.78
CA TYR A 258 12.44 10.92 -12.16
C TYR A 258 13.64 11.87 -12.37
N ASP A 259 14.31 11.70 -13.47
CA ASP A 259 15.50 12.47 -13.82
C ASP A 259 15.14 13.94 -14.11
N ALA A 260 15.39 14.81 -13.11
CA ALA A 260 15.10 16.22 -13.18
C ALA A 260 15.92 16.98 -14.24
N SER A 261 17.03 16.41 -14.73
CA SER A 261 17.86 17.01 -15.79
C SER A 261 17.10 17.13 -17.12
N LYS A 262 16.05 16.32 -17.31
CA LYS A 262 15.14 16.37 -18.47
C LYS A 262 14.19 17.57 -18.45
N LEU A 263 14.09 18.26 -17.31
CA LEU A 263 13.20 19.41 -17.12
C LEU A 263 13.94 20.73 -17.38
N GLU A 264 14.26 20.99 -18.65
CA GLU A 264 15.04 22.17 -19.07
C GLU A 264 14.42 23.49 -18.60
N GLN A 265 13.08 23.54 -18.53
CA GLN A 265 12.32 24.70 -18.07
C GLN A 265 12.56 25.07 -16.61
N PHE A 266 13.05 24.14 -15.81
CA PHE A 266 13.32 24.36 -14.38
C PHE A 266 14.81 24.52 -14.06
N SER A 267 15.68 24.61 -15.06
CA SER A 267 17.12 24.88 -14.92
C SER A 267 17.84 23.97 -13.91
N TYR A 268 17.36 22.75 -13.69
CA TYR A 268 18.03 21.76 -12.84
C TYR A 268 19.44 21.49 -13.37
N GLY A 269 20.43 21.49 -12.47
CA GLY A 269 21.85 21.34 -12.83
C GLY A 269 22.53 22.62 -13.37
N LYS A 270 21.79 23.73 -13.59
CA LYS A 270 22.34 25.06 -13.92
C LYS A 270 22.62 25.92 -12.69
N SER A 271 22.01 25.58 -11.56
CA SER A 271 22.26 26.16 -10.25
C SER A 271 22.29 25.04 -9.21
N GLU A 272 23.25 25.09 -8.28
CA GLU A 272 23.34 24.17 -7.16
C GLU A 272 22.18 24.33 -6.17
N ASP A 273 21.51 25.49 -6.18
CA ASP A 273 20.36 25.81 -5.33
C ASP A 273 19.00 25.38 -5.96
N ILE A 274 19.04 24.64 -7.08
CA ILE A 274 17.86 23.97 -7.65
C ILE A 274 18.08 22.46 -7.48
N ILE A 275 17.38 21.88 -6.54
CA ILE A 275 17.52 20.47 -6.15
C ILE A 275 16.19 19.74 -6.26
N ASP A 276 16.21 18.42 -6.21
CA ASP A 276 15.01 17.60 -6.06
C ASP A 276 14.74 17.26 -4.57
N GLN A 277 13.65 16.55 -4.32
CA GLN A 277 13.29 16.12 -2.97
C GLN A 277 14.36 15.18 -2.35
N ALA A 278 15.04 14.37 -3.16
CA ALA A 278 16.10 13.50 -2.68
C ALA A 278 17.35 14.31 -2.27
N GLY A 279 17.70 15.31 -3.05
CA GLY A 279 18.77 16.26 -2.73
C GLY A 279 18.50 17.01 -1.44
N LEU A 280 17.24 17.42 -1.20
CA LEU A 280 16.89 18.05 0.07
C LEU A 280 16.98 17.12 1.28
N GLU A 281 16.62 15.84 1.16
CA GLU A 281 16.85 14.87 2.23
C GLU A 281 18.35 14.72 2.55
N ALA A 282 19.18 14.66 1.51
CA ALA A 282 20.64 14.59 1.70
C ALA A 282 21.21 15.82 2.41
N LEU A 283 20.75 17.03 2.02
CA LEU A 283 21.12 18.28 2.72
C LEU A 283 20.65 18.28 4.18
N ALA A 284 19.42 17.88 4.42
CA ALA A 284 18.85 17.83 5.76
C ALA A 284 19.56 16.83 6.67
N ASN A 285 19.98 15.67 6.12
CA ASN A 285 20.77 14.68 6.84
C ASN A 285 22.18 15.23 7.14
N SER A 286 22.82 15.87 6.18
CA SER A 286 24.15 16.47 6.35
C SER A 286 24.17 17.61 7.39
N ALA A 287 23.08 18.38 7.46
CA ALA A 287 22.92 19.44 8.45
C ALA A 287 22.72 18.89 9.86
N GLY A 288 22.24 17.65 10.02
CA GLY A 288 21.95 17.05 11.33
C GLY A 288 20.90 17.86 12.09
N GLU A 289 21.28 18.40 13.25
CA GLU A 289 20.45 19.34 14.05
C GLU A 289 20.68 20.80 13.64
N GLY A 290 21.66 21.07 12.76
CA GLY A 290 21.97 22.40 12.27
C GLY A 290 21.01 22.91 11.21
N ALA A 291 21.16 24.16 10.81
CA ALA A 291 20.36 24.78 9.76
C ALA A 291 20.69 24.21 8.37
N ILE A 292 19.67 23.95 7.58
CA ILE A 292 19.81 23.64 6.14
C ILE A 292 20.26 24.93 5.45
N LYS A 293 21.37 24.86 4.73
CA LYS A 293 22.00 25.98 4.05
C LYS A 293 21.94 25.82 2.54
N ARG A 294 22.11 26.93 1.83
CA ARG A 294 22.22 26.92 0.38
C ARG A 294 23.43 26.08 -0.06
N PRO A 295 23.26 25.17 -1.02
CA PRO A 295 24.38 24.38 -1.56
C PRO A 295 25.49 25.20 -2.18
N SER A 296 25.17 26.28 -2.89
CA SER A 296 26.12 27.07 -3.70
C SER A 296 27.15 27.86 -2.86
N ASP A 297 26.76 28.39 -1.70
CA ASP A 297 27.60 29.34 -0.95
C ASP A 297 27.56 29.11 0.57
N GLY A 298 26.75 28.19 1.06
CA GLY A 298 26.57 27.91 2.49
C GLY A 298 25.81 29.00 3.25
N ALA A 299 25.17 29.93 2.55
CA ALA A 299 24.36 30.97 3.18
C ALA A 299 23.07 30.41 3.77
N GLU A 300 22.45 31.17 4.67
CA GLU A 300 21.14 30.83 5.21
C GLU A 300 20.06 30.90 4.15
N VAL A 301 19.14 29.92 4.17
CA VAL A 301 17.94 29.95 3.36
C VAL A 301 16.89 30.78 4.07
N LYS A 302 16.44 31.85 3.42
CA LYS A 302 15.34 32.71 3.90
C LYS A 302 14.02 32.41 3.22
N ARG A 303 14.09 31.94 1.95
CA ARG A 303 12.93 31.57 1.17
C ARG A 303 13.17 30.30 0.38
N VAL A 304 12.32 29.28 0.59
CA VAL A 304 12.31 28.03 -0.17
C VAL A 304 10.98 27.83 -0.89
N ILE A 305 11.07 27.49 -2.18
CA ILE A 305 9.90 27.20 -3.01
C ILE A 305 9.92 25.75 -3.48
N PHE A 306 8.83 25.02 -3.23
CA PHE A 306 8.60 23.66 -3.69
C PHE A 306 7.72 23.68 -4.94
N VAL A 307 8.22 23.11 -6.02
CA VAL A 307 7.50 22.99 -7.31
C VAL A 307 6.91 21.59 -7.40
N GLN A 308 5.58 21.47 -7.23
CA GLN A 308 4.90 20.18 -7.30
C GLN A 308 4.75 19.69 -8.75
N CYS A 309 4.65 18.37 -8.88
CA CYS A 309 4.45 17.67 -10.16
C CYS A 309 5.54 17.97 -11.21
N ALA A 310 6.78 18.21 -10.78
CA ALA A 310 7.91 18.40 -11.69
C ALA A 310 8.18 17.11 -12.47
N GLY A 311 7.86 17.09 -13.79
CA GLY A 311 8.04 15.93 -14.67
C GLY A 311 7.00 14.82 -14.50
N GLN A 312 5.86 15.09 -13.86
CA GLN A 312 4.78 14.12 -13.71
C GLN A 312 3.39 14.75 -13.85
N ARG A 313 2.33 13.92 -14.04
CA ARG A 313 0.97 14.36 -14.38
C ARG A 313 0.97 15.23 -15.64
N SER A 314 1.75 14.85 -16.62
CA SER A 314 1.99 15.60 -17.84
C SER A 314 1.74 14.71 -19.05
N ASP A 315 1.22 15.32 -20.12
CA ASP A 315 1.05 14.67 -21.43
C ASP A 315 2.25 14.94 -22.36
N LYS A 316 3.31 15.60 -21.87
CA LYS A 316 4.52 15.84 -22.64
C LYS A 316 5.34 14.57 -22.78
N GLU A 317 5.89 14.36 -23.96
CA GLU A 317 6.79 13.23 -24.23
C GLU A 317 8.00 13.27 -23.29
N GLY A 318 8.33 12.13 -22.70
CA GLY A 318 9.43 11.98 -21.75
C GLY A 318 9.08 12.34 -20.29
N GLU A 319 7.91 12.91 -20.02
CA GLU A 319 7.41 13.14 -18.67
C GLU A 319 6.42 12.02 -18.25
N LEU A 320 6.23 11.84 -16.93
CA LEU A 320 5.34 10.81 -16.40
C LEU A 320 3.88 11.26 -16.49
N SER A 321 3.01 10.44 -17.09
CA SER A 321 1.57 10.74 -17.18
C SER A 321 0.81 10.56 -15.86
N TYR A 322 1.36 9.81 -14.93
CA TYR A 322 0.73 9.48 -13.64
C TYR A 322 1.18 10.38 -12.49
N CYS A 323 0.47 10.28 -11.36
CA CYS A 323 0.85 10.86 -10.08
C CYS A 323 1.50 9.78 -9.20
N SER A 324 2.69 10.05 -8.69
CA SER A 324 3.43 9.13 -7.80
C SER A 324 2.83 9.02 -6.39
N GLY A 325 1.88 9.88 -6.03
CA GLY A 325 1.08 9.76 -4.80
C GLY A 325 1.80 10.13 -3.49
N HIS A 326 3.10 10.49 -3.51
CA HIS A 326 3.85 10.79 -2.29
C HIS A 326 4.44 12.19 -2.23
N CYS A 327 4.66 12.84 -3.38
CA CYS A 327 5.44 14.08 -3.48
C CYS A 327 4.88 15.22 -2.62
N CYS A 328 3.55 15.35 -2.54
CA CYS A 328 2.91 16.40 -1.74
C CYS A 328 3.20 16.22 -0.24
N ASN A 329 3.02 15.02 0.29
CA ASN A 329 3.35 14.73 1.69
C ASN A 329 4.85 14.93 1.97
N THR A 330 5.71 14.54 1.02
CA THR A 330 7.16 14.75 1.14
C THR A 330 7.50 16.23 1.16
N SER A 331 6.92 17.07 0.30
CA SER A 331 7.13 18.50 0.33
C SER A 331 6.63 19.17 1.60
N ILE A 332 5.47 18.74 2.13
CA ILE A 332 4.98 19.24 3.43
C ILE A 332 5.99 18.91 4.54
N LYS A 333 6.45 17.66 4.61
CA LYS A 333 7.47 17.21 5.55
C LYS A 333 8.74 18.05 5.45
N GLN A 334 9.24 18.23 4.25
CA GLN A 334 10.47 18.98 3.97
C GLN A 334 10.34 20.47 4.25
N ALA A 335 9.19 21.08 3.96
CA ALA A 335 8.89 22.45 4.34
C ALA A 335 8.89 22.63 5.87
N MET A 336 8.40 21.64 6.60
CA MET A 336 8.46 21.66 8.07
C MET A 336 9.89 21.65 8.61
N TYR A 337 10.87 21.04 7.93
CA TYR A 337 12.27 21.11 8.38
C TYR A 337 12.76 22.54 8.50
N PHE A 338 12.42 23.40 7.56
CA PHE A 338 12.78 24.82 7.60
C PHE A 338 12.02 25.57 8.70
N LYS A 339 10.71 25.31 8.82
CA LYS A 339 9.87 25.94 9.85
C LYS A 339 10.27 25.55 11.28
N ASP A 340 10.70 24.31 11.47
CA ASP A 340 11.18 23.82 12.78
C ASP A 340 12.55 24.41 13.14
N GLN A 341 13.39 24.73 12.15
CA GLN A 341 14.66 25.40 12.36
C GLN A 341 14.49 26.90 12.63
N ASN A 342 13.67 27.58 11.86
CA ASN A 342 13.36 28.98 12.01
C ASN A 342 11.96 29.29 11.43
N PRO A 343 10.98 29.65 12.26
CA PRO A 343 9.62 29.99 11.80
C PRO A 343 9.55 31.14 10.81
N ASP A 344 10.56 32.01 10.77
CA ASP A 344 10.60 33.19 9.87
C ASP A 344 11.02 32.82 8.44
N ILE A 345 11.51 31.61 8.18
CA ILE A 345 11.82 31.18 6.82
C ILE A 345 10.51 31.08 6.02
N ASP A 346 10.45 31.80 4.91
CA ASP A 346 9.33 31.72 3.99
C ASP A 346 9.37 30.38 3.23
N THR A 347 8.36 29.53 3.45
CA THR A 347 8.26 28.23 2.84
C THR A 347 6.98 28.16 2.03
N GLN A 348 7.10 27.96 0.71
CA GLN A 348 5.98 27.95 -0.21
C GLN A 348 5.93 26.65 -1.00
N ILE A 349 4.76 26.03 -1.05
CA ILE A 349 4.47 24.84 -1.88
C ILE A 349 3.52 25.28 -2.99
N ILE A 350 3.98 25.24 -4.25
CA ILE A 350 3.17 25.59 -5.42
C ILE A 350 2.63 24.30 -6.03
N TYR A 351 1.32 24.18 -6.17
CA TYR A 351 0.63 22.96 -6.58
C TYR A 351 -0.57 23.23 -7.49
N THR A 352 -0.89 22.31 -8.39
CA THR A 352 -2.17 22.31 -9.14
C THR A 352 -3.28 21.65 -8.36
N ASP A 353 -3.02 20.44 -7.87
CA ASP A 353 -3.88 19.70 -6.93
C ASP A 353 -3.01 19.13 -5.83
N LEU A 354 -3.35 19.40 -4.58
CA LEU A 354 -2.66 18.82 -3.44
C LEU A 354 -3.22 17.41 -3.18
N ARG A 355 -2.34 16.43 -3.19
CA ARG A 355 -2.69 15.03 -2.94
C ARG A 355 -1.91 14.49 -1.75
N THR A 356 -2.60 14.37 -0.64
CA THR A 356 -2.09 13.81 0.61
C THR A 356 -2.84 12.52 0.93
N PRO A 357 -2.57 11.41 0.20
CA PRO A 357 -3.31 10.18 0.38
C PRO A 357 -3.04 9.55 1.75
N GLY A 358 -3.99 8.75 2.22
CA GLY A 358 -3.94 8.09 3.51
C GLY A 358 -4.78 8.79 4.57
N SER A 359 -5.11 8.05 5.63
CA SER A 359 -5.96 8.52 6.73
C SER A 359 -5.38 9.72 7.50
N ALA A 360 -4.04 9.87 7.47
CA ALA A 360 -3.30 10.93 8.14
C ALA A 360 -3.02 12.17 7.28
N GLY A 361 -3.28 12.09 5.97
CA GLY A 361 -2.79 13.10 5.02
C GLY A 361 -3.35 14.50 5.26
N GLU A 362 -4.63 14.59 5.57
CA GLU A 362 -5.28 15.88 5.84
C GLU A 362 -4.80 16.51 7.16
N ASP A 363 -4.62 15.71 8.21
CA ASP A 363 -4.15 16.21 9.51
C ASP A 363 -2.69 16.70 9.39
N PHE A 364 -1.88 15.98 8.64
CA PHE A 364 -0.49 16.37 8.38
C PHE A 364 -0.41 17.65 7.52
N TYR A 365 -1.26 17.79 6.51
CA TYR A 365 -1.39 19.03 5.73
C TYR A 365 -1.76 20.22 6.62
N ARG A 366 -2.78 20.05 7.49
CA ARG A 366 -3.19 21.08 8.44
C ARG A 366 -2.08 21.43 9.42
N SER A 367 -1.27 20.45 9.81
CA SER A 367 -0.10 20.72 10.64
C SER A 367 0.93 21.59 9.94
N GLY A 368 1.21 21.34 8.65
CA GLY A 368 2.06 22.21 7.82
C GLY A 368 1.53 23.65 7.78
N GLN A 369 0.23 23.82 7.59
CA GLN A 369 -0.40 25.15 7.62
C GLN A 369 -0.25 25.84 8.97
N ARG A 370 -0.49 25.13 10.07
CA ARG A 370 -0.31 25.66 11.44
C ARG A 370 1.13 26.11 11.72
N LYS A 371 2.12 25.43 11.13
CA LYS A 371 3.54 25.81 11.20
C LYS A 371 3.90 26.99 10.31
N GLY A 372 2.97 27.47 9.48
CA GLY A 372 3.17 28.63 8.60
C GLY A 372 3.75 28.28 7.22
N VAL A 373 3.60 27.03 6.77
CA VAL A 373 3.87 26.68 5.37
C VAL A 373 2.79 27.29 4.49
N THR A 374 3.18 28.04 3.45
CA THR A 374 2.28 28.64 2.47
C THR A 374 1.97 27.65 1.34
N PHE A 375 0.72 27.59 0.95
CA PHE A 375 0.23 26.72 -0.12
C PHE A 375 -0.40 27.58 -1.21
N THR A 376 0.24 27.63 -2.39
CA THR A 376 -0.21 28.41 -3.54
C THR A 376 -0.73 27.49 -4.63
N LYS A 377 -2.01 27.64 -4.97
CA LYS A 377 -2.59 26.90 -6.09
C LYS A 377 -2.16 27.58 -7.41
N GLY A 378 -1.20 26.98 -8.10
CA GLY A 378 -0.59 27.56 -9.28
C GLY A 378 0.12 26.53 -10.15
N VAL A 379 0.53 26.96 -11.33
CA VAL A 379 1.33 26.19 -12.28
C VAL A 379 2.64 26.92 -12.49
N VAL A 380 3.75 26.28 -12.13
CA VAL A 380 5.09 26.82 -12.41
C VAL A 380 5.43 26.54 -13.87
N SER A 381 5.69 27.60 -14.62
CA SER A 381 6.06 27.54 -16.06
C SER A 381 7.56 27.45 -16.26
N ALA A 382 8.35 28.12 -15.43
CA ALA A 382 9.81 28.15 -15.53
C ALA A 382 10.48 28.49 -14.19
N VAL A 383 11.72 28.00 -14.02
CA VAL A 383 12.67 28.44 -12.99
C VAL A 383 13.97 28.82 -13.68
N SER A 384 14.45 30.06 -13.44
CA SER A 384 15.73 30.48 -13.99
C SER A 384 16.92 30.02 -13.13
N ALA A 385 18.14 30.09 -13.69
CA ALA A 385 19.36 29.77 -12.94
C ALA A 385 19.60 30.73 -11.75
N GLU A 386 19.02 31.95 -11.81
CA GLU A 386 19.05 32.95 -10.73
C GLU A 386 17.91 32.73 -9.70
N LEU A 387 17.24 31.57 -9.74
CA LEU A 387 16.19 31.15 -8.81
C LEU A 387 14.90 32.02 -8.87
N LYS A 388 14.62 32.58 -10.04
CA LYS A 388 13.33 33.23 -10.31
C LYS A 388 12.32 32.20 -10.75
N VAL A 389 11.24 32.08 -10.02
CA VAL A 389 10.16 31.14 -10.27
C VAL A 389 9.00 31.86 -10.93
N LYS A 390 8.69 31.50 -12.18
CA LYS A 390 7.52 32.01 -12.90
C LYS A 390 6.36 31.06 -12.74
N LEU A 391 5.26 31.58 -12.24
CA LEU A 391 4.04 30.79 -12.03
C LEU A 391 2.80 31.54 -12.47
N LYS A 392 1.79 30.80 -12.85
CA LYS A 392 0.42 31.30 -12.99
C LYS A 392 -0.33 30.93 -11.70
N ASP A 393 -0.74 31.93 -10.92
CA ASP A 393 -1.68 31.73 -9.82
C ASP A 393 -3.07 31.39 -10.38
N LEU A 394 -3.61 30.23 -10.03
CA LEU A 394 -4.89 29.74 -10.54
C LEU A 394 -6.10 30.30 -9.81
N ILE A 395 -5.89 30.99 -8.68
CA ILE A 395 -6.97 31.64 -7.92
C ILE A 395 -7.11 33.10 -8.35
N LEU A 396 -5.99 33.81 -8.49
CA LEU A 396 -5.95 35.21 -8.91
C LEU A 396 -6.00 35.35 -10.43
N ASP A 397 -5.72 34.29 -11.19
CA ASP A 397 -5.58 34.26 -12.65
C ASP A 397 -4.46 35.20 -13.17
N GLU A 398 -3.39 35.37 -12.40
CA GLU A 398 -2.29 36.28 -12.68
C GLU A 398 -0.96 35.52 -12.87
N GLU A 399 -0.11 36.05 -13.76
CA GLU A 399 1.29 35.61 -13.90
C GLU A 399 2.14 36.31 -12.84
N ILE A 400 2.87 35.53 -12.04
CA ILE A 400 3.69 36.03 -10.95
C ILE A 400 5.14 35.55 -11.15
N GLU A 401 6.10 36.40 -10.84
CA GLU A 401 7.51 36.01 -10.72
C GLU A 401 7.98 36.21 -9.29
N GLU A 402 8.50 35.15 -8.69
CA GLU A 402 8.96 35.13 -7.30
C GLU A 402 10.44 34.78 -7.23
N GLN A 403 11.17 35.41 -6.31
CA GLN A 403 12.58 35.10 -6.05
C GLN A 403 12.70 34.10 -4.90
N ALA A 404 13.48 33.04 -5.08
CA ALA A 404 13.81 32.06 -4.03
C ALA A 404 15.29 32.13 -3.67
N ASP A 405 15.66 31.52 -2.53
CA ASP A 405 17.04 31.19 -2.16
C ASP A 405 17.33 29.72 -2.45
N LEU A 406 16.31 28.89 -2.44
CA LEU A 406 16.36 27.44 -2.73
C LEU A 406 15.07 27.03 -3.44
N VAL A 407 15.21 26.25 -4.51
CA VAL A 407 14.07 25.65 -5.22
C VAL A 407 14.15 24.15 -5.13
N VAL A 408 13.04 23.51 -4.74
CA VAL A 408 12.93 22.06 -4.60
C VAL A 408 11.92 21.52 -5.60
N LEU A 409 12.38 20.72 -6.53
CA LEU A 409 11.55 20.07 -7.53
C LEU A 409 10.97 18.77 -6.97
N ALA A 410 9.65 18.70 -6.83
CA ALA A 410 8.94 17.49 -6.42
C ALA A 410 8.75 16.58 -7.63
N THR A 411 9.80 15.83 -7.98
CA THR A 411 9.83 14.89 -9.10
C THR A 411 9.04 13.63 -8.78
N GLY A 412 8.65 12.90 -9.82
CA GLY A 412 7.94 11.64 -9.67
C GLY A 412 8.84 10.46 -9.29
N GLN A 413 8.22 9.31 -9.12
CA GLN A 413 8.88 8.02 -8.92
C GLN A 413 8.75 7.18 -10.19
N VAL A 414 9.86 6.59 -10.62
CA VAL A 414 9.92 5.63 -11.74
C VAL A 414 10.10 4.23 -11.14
N PRO A 415 9.14 3.31 -11.33
CA PRO A 415 9.24 1.98 -10.73
C PRO A 415 10.38 1.16 -11.36
N ASN A 416 11.10 0.40 -10.52
CA ASN A 416 12.17 -0.51 -10.96
C ASN A 416 11.66 -1.91 -11.35
N ALA A 417 10.37 -2.16 -11.21
CA ALA A 417 9.71 -3.44 -11.53
C ALA A 417 8.93 -3.39 -12.86
N GLY A 418 9.20 -2.41 -13.71
CA GLY A 418 8.56 -2.30 -15.03
C GLY A 418 8.99 -3.43 -15.95
N VAL A 419 8.02 -4.03 -16.66
CA VAL A 419 8.32 -4.89 -17.80
C VAL A 419 8.79 -3.98 -18.94
N ASN A 420 10.01 -4.21 -19.40
CA ASN A 420 10.48 -3.53 -20.61
C ASN A 420 9.81 -4.20 -21.82
N ILE A 421 8.69 -3.63 -22.25
CA ILE A 421 7.90 -4.14 -23.38
C ILE A 421 8.72 -4.13 -24.68
N ASP A 422 9.63 -3.17 -24.84
CA ASP A 422 10.50 -3.07 -26.00
C ASP A 422 11.55 -4.19 -26.02
N ALA A 423 12.03 -4.63 -24.85
CA ALA A 423 12.93 -5.78 -24.77
C ALA A 423 12.24 -7.10 -25.06
N LEU A 424 10.95 -7.26 -24.72
CA LEU A 424 10.17 -8.44 -25.05
C LEU A 424 9.86 -8.53 -26.55
N ALA A 425 9.64 -7.40 -27.22
CA ALA A 425 9.41 -7.36 -28.67
C ALA A 425 10.67 -7.70 -29.49
N SER A 426 11.87 -7.49 -28.92
CA SER A 426 13.16 -7.81 -29.59
C SER A 426 13.60 -9.28 -29.44
N GLU A 427 12.95 -10.06 -28.57
CA GLU A 427 13.23 -11.50 -28.41
C GLU A 427 12.36 -12.41 -29.31
N GLU A 428 11.37 -11.83 -30.01
CA GLU A 428 10.49 -12.55 -30.96
C GLU A 428 10.91 -12.41 -32.44
N GLU A 429 12.02 -11.71 -32.75
CA GLU A 429 12.68 -11.71 -34.06
C GLU A 429 13.94 -12.64 -34.05
#